data_c71c6b297f96f3d31e795eb2f1fc189b
#
_entry.id   c71c6b297f96f3d31e795eb2f1fc189b
#
_cell.length_a   1.000
_cell.length_b   1.000
_cell.length_c   1.000
_cell.angle_alpha   90.00
_cell.angle_beta   90.00
_cell.angle_gamma   90.00
#
_symmetry.space_group_name_H-M   'P 1'
#
loop_
_entity.id
_entity.type
_entity.pdbx_description
1 polymer ?
#
loop_
_entity_poly.entity_id
_entity_poly.type
_entity_poly.pdbx_seq_one_letter_code
_entity_poly.pdbx_strand_id
1 'polypeptide(L)'
;MNVAAFKKAMRRLTSTVTLVATEHEGTPYGMAATAVSSVCSDPPSILVCINHSASVYLPLLERGKFSVNLLQTGQAELVSVFGGAVNGPARFESGDWQQDQGVPFLRTAQATLFCSVAQRMTCGTHEIIIGLVEKTAVAEVISPLLWQDGKPAASTPLLA
;
A
#
# COMPACT_ATOMS: atom_id res chain seq x y z
N MET A 1 -25.28 1.00 13.47
CA MET A 1 -24.01 0.98 14.23
C MET A 1 -23.42 2.38 14.26
N ASN A 2 -22.82 2.80 15.37
CA ASN A 2 -22.17 4.09 15.50
C ASN A 2 -20.78 4.04 14.82
N VAL A 3 -20.52 4.95 13.87
CA VAL A 3 -19.24 5.05 13.13
C VAL A 3 -18.03 5.26 14.05
N ALA A 4 -18.20 6.05 15.14
CA ALA A 4 -17.13 6.29 16.10
C ALA A 4 -16.75 5.00 16.85
N ALA A 5 -17.72 4.18 17.24
CA ALA A 5 -17.48 2.88 17.87
C ALA A 5 -16.76 1.92 16.91
N PHE A 6 -17.17 1.88 15.66
CA PHE A 6 -16.49 1.11 14.61
C PHE A 6 -15.02 1.54 14.46
N LYS A 7 -14.75 2.84 14.29
CA LYS A 7 -13.38 3.36 14.17
C LYS A 7 -12.53 3.03 15.41
N LYS A 8 -13.11 3.10 16.62
CA LYS A 8 -12.42 2.73 17.86
C LYS A 8 -12.04 1.25 17.88
N ALA A 9 -12.92 0.37 17.41
CA ALA A 9 -12.62 -1.06 17.28
C ALA A 9 -11.51 -1.31 16.24
N MET A 10 -11.59 -0.68 15.06
CA MET A 10 -10.59 -0.84 14.00
C MET A 10 -9.20 -0.34 14.40
N ARG A 11 -9.09 0.62 15.30
CA ARG A 11 -7.80 1.06 15.87
C ARG A 11 -7.08 -0.02 16.68
N ARG A 12 -7.74 -1.11 17.07
CA ARG A 12 -7.11 -2.27 17.72
C ARG A 12 -6.44 -3.21 16.72
N LEU A 13 -6.76 -3.08 15.43
CA LEU A 13 -6.13 -3.83 14.36
C LEU A 13 -4.82 -3.11 13.97
N THR A 14 -3.70 -3.70 14.35
CA THR A 14 -2.38 -3.25 13.93
C THR A 14 -2.06 -3.81 12.55
N SER A 15 -1.58 -2.98 11.64
CA SER A 15 -1.28 -3.36 10.26
C SER A 15 0.04 -2.77 9.79
N THR A 16 0.72 -3.46 8.89
CA THR A 16 1.88 -2.89 8.20
C THR A 16 1.42 -1.76 7.28
N VAL A 17 2.14 -0.65 7.30
CA VAL A 17 1.89 0.45 6.36
C VAL A 17 2.49 0.09 5.01
N THR A 18 1.71 0.30 3.96
CA THR A 18 2.14 0.11 2.58
C THR A 18 1.99 1.39 1.76
N LEU A 19 2.78 1.52 0.71
CA LEU A 19 2.53 2.49 -0.36
C LEU A 19 2.10 1.72 -1.61
N VAL A 20 0.91 2.04 -2.09
CA VAL A 20 0.39 1.54 -3.37
C VAL A 20 0.78 2.53 -4.44
N ALA A 21 1.45 2.08 -5.50
CA ALA A 21 1.92 2.97 -6.56
C ALA A 21 1.64 2.40 -7.95
N THR A 22 1.35 3.28 -8.88
CA THR A 22 1.20 3.00 -10.30
C THR A 22 1.73 4.16 -11.13
N GLU A 23 1.84 3.98 -12.42
CA GLU A 23 2.10 5.04 -13.38
C GLU A 23 1.10 4.93 -14.52
N HIS A 24 0.58 6.06 -14.97
CA HIS A 24 -0.32 6.13 -16.10
C HIS A 24 0.02 7.37 -16.93
N GLU A 25 0.22 7.17 -18.24
CA GLU A 25 0.59 8.25 -19.20
C GLU A 25 1.82 9.08 -18.75
N GLY A 26 2.84 8.42 -18.21
CA GLY A 26 4.09 9.05 -17.75
C GLY A 26 4.00 9.76 -16.41
N THR A 27 2.86 9.71 -15.73
CA THR A 27 2.63 10.34 -14.42
C THR A 27 2.54 9.28 -13.33
N PRO A 28 3.36 9.36 -12.25
CA PRO A 28 3.26 8.45 -11.12
C PRO A 28 2.12 8.86 -10.17
N TYR A 29 1.44 7.86 -9.63
CA TYR A 29 0.37 7.99 -8.64
C TYR A 29 0.62 7.04 -7.48
N GLY A 30 0.33 7.48 -6.27
CA GLY A 30 0.51 6.63 -5.10
C GLY A 30 -0.26 7.10 -3.88
N MET A 31 -0.50 6.17 -2.96
CA MET A 31 -1.15 6.44 -1.68
C MET A 31 -0.60 5.54 -0.58
N ALA A 32 -0.66 6.00 0.66
CA ALA A 32 -0.46 5.16 1.83
C ALA A 32 -1.73 4.35 2.11
N ALA A 33 -1.55 3.06 2.42
CA ALA A 33 -2.64 2.15 2.73
C ALA A 33 -2.24 1.13 3.80
N THR A 34 -3.17 0.80 4.69
CA THR A 34 -3.07 -0.33 5.62
C THR A 34 -4.04 -1.45 5.26
N ALA A 35 -5.03 -1.17 4.40
CA ALA A 35 -6.03 -2.16 3.95
C ALA A 35 -5.46 -3.05 2.84
N VAL A 36 -4.47 -3.86 3.18
CA VAL A 36 -3.81 -4.85 2.32
C VAL A 36 -3.80 -6.19 3.04
N SER A 37 -4.18 -7.25 2.35
CA SER A 37 -4.16 -8.61 2.90
C SER A 37 -3.82 -9.64 1.82
N SER A 38 -3.17 -10.73 2.21
CA SER A 38 -3.06 -11.92 1.37
C SER A 38 -4.44 -12.54 1.16
N VAL A 39 -4.68 -13.08 -0.04
CA VAL A 39 -5.94 -13.77 -0.39
C VAL A 39 -5.71 -15.25 -0.55
N CYS A 40 -4.80 -15.66 -1.43
CA CYS A 40 -4.43 -17.06 -1.63
C CYS A 40 -3.00 -17.18 -2.18
N SER A 41 -2.47 -18.40 -2.14
CA SER A 41 -1.11 -18.71 -2.61
C SER A 41 -1.09 -19.34 -4.00
N ASP A 42 -2.23 -19.80 -4.51
CA ASP A 42 -2.35 -20.41 -5.83
C ASP A 42 -3.65 -19.97 -6.53
N PRO A 43 -3.56 -19.01 -7.46
CA PRO A 43 -2.38 -18.17 -7.76
C PRO A 43 -2.09 -17.17 -6.63
N PRO A 44 -0.82 -16.73 -6.47
CA PRO A 44 -0.45 -15.75 -5.46
C PRO A 44 -1.23 -14.44 -5.64
N SER A 45 -2.05 -14.09 -4.66
CA SER A 45 -2.98 -12.98 -4.77
C SER A 45 -3.12 -12.20 -3.46
N ILE A 46 -3.29 -10.90 -3.59
CA ILE A 46 -3.57 -9.98 -2.49
C ILE A 46 -4.85 -9.20 -2.76
N LEU A 47 -5.44 -8.64 -1.73
CA LEU A 47 -6.42 -7.58 -1.87
C LEU A 47 -5.86 -6.25 -1.38
N VAL A 48 -6.33 -5.17 -2.00
CA VAL A 48 -6.12 -3.80 -1.54
C VAL A 48 -7.44 -3.04 -1.64
N CYS A 49 -7.76 -2.22 -0.62
CA CYS A 49 -8.94 -1.36 -0.66
C CYS A 49 -8.52 0.07 -0.96
N ILE A 50 -9.11 0.66 -1.99
CA ILE A 50 -8.80 2.02 -2.45
C ILE A 50 -10.08 2.86 -2.45
N ASN A 51 -10.03 4.04 -1.82
CA ASN A 51 -11.13 4.98 -1.86
C ASN A 51 -11.30 5.52 -3.29
N HIS A 52 -12.53 5.60 -3.78
CA HIS A 52 -12.82 6.14 -5.12
C HIS A 52 -12.35 7.59 -5.30
N SER A 53 -12.20 8.37 -4.23
CA SER A 53 -11.68 9.74 -4.26
C SER A 53 -10.14 9.82 -4.27
N ALA A 54 -9.44 8.70 -4.08
CA ALA A 54 -7.97 8.70 -4.12
C ALA A 54 -7.47 8.92 -5.55
N SER A 55 -6.46 9.79 -5.72
CA SER A 55 -5.92 10.13 -7.04
C SER A 55 -5.32 8.92 -7.78
N VAL A 56 -4.90 7.89 -7.07
CA VAL A 56 -4.35 6.65 -7.63
C VAL A 56 -5.42 5.71 -8.19
N TYR A 57 -6.69 5.88 -7.81
CA TYR A 57 -7.77 4.93 -8.09
C TYR A 57 -7.98 4.68 -9.60
N LEU A 58 -8.34 5.72 -10.35
CA LEU A 58 -8.58 5.59 -11.79
C LEU A 58 -7.31 5.22 -12.57
N PRO A 59 -6.15 5.90 -12.36
CA PRO A 59 -4.91 5.53 -13.03
C PRO A 59 -4.50 4.07 -12.83
N LEU A 60 -4.68 3.55 -11.63
CA LEU A 60 -4.36 2.15 -11.31
C LEU A 60 -5.26 1.19 -12.11
N LEU A 61 -6.56 1.47 -12.21
CA LEU A 61 -7.49 0.64 -12.99
C LEU A 61 -7.19 0.71 -14.49
N GLU A 62 -6.89 1.89 -15.02
CA GLU A 62 -6.59 2.09 -16.44
C GLU A 62 -5.26 1.44 -16.81
N ARG A 63 -4.24 1.55 -15.97
CA ARG A 63 -2.95 0.88 -16.15
C ARG A 63 -3.06 -0.63 -15.99
N GLY A 64 -3.87 -1.10 -15.04
CA GLY A 64 -4.03 -2.51 -14.70
C GLY A 64 -2.83 -3.14 -14.00
N LYS A 65 -1.77 -2.37 -13.70
CA LYS A 65 -0.57 -2.81 -12.98
C LYS A 65 -0.19 -1.83 -11.89
N PHE A 66 0.28 -2.35 -10.76
CA PHE A 66 0.66 -1.55 -9.60
C PHE A 66 1.67 -2.27 -8.72
N SER A 67 2.34 -1.53 -7.86
CA SER A 67 3.18 -2.09 -6.80
C SER A 67 2.55 -1.85 -5.43
N VAL A 68 2.80 -2.77 -4.51
CA VAL A 68 2.54 -2.61 -3.08
C VAL A 68 3.86 -2.69 -2.35
N ASN A 69 4.26 -1.59 -1.73
CA ASN A 69 5.57 -1.43 -1.09
C ASN A 69 5.38 -1.42 0.43
N LEU A 70 5.81 -2.46 1.12
CA LEU A 70 5.73 -2.58 2.57
C LEU A 70 6.82 -1.72 3.21
N LEU A 71 6.45 -0.72 3.99
CA LEU A 71 7.39 0.21 4.61
C LEU A 71 8.15 -0.44 5.76
N GLN A 72 9.38 -0.01 5.95
CA GLN A 72 10.19 -0.30 7.13
C GLN A 72 10.18 0.88 8.13
N THR A 73 10.57 0.61 9.38
CA THR A 73 10.48 1.56 10.50
C THR A 73 11.12 2.91 10.24
N GLY A 74 12.21 2.98 9.46
CA GLY A 74 12.88 4.24 9.11
C GLY A 74 12.15 5.10 8.06
N GLN A 75 10.96 4.70 7.61
CA GLN A 75 10.22 5.36 6.52
C GLN A 75 8.90 6.00 6.97
N ALA A 76 8.78 6.33 8.27
CA ALA A 76 7.53 6.86 8.84
C ALA A 76 7.10 8.19 8.19
N GLU A 77 8.04 9.01 7.72
CA GLU A 77 7.72 10.27 7.04
C GLU A 77 6.95 10.07 5.72
N LEU A 78 7.16 8.96 5.04
CA LEU A 78 6.44 8.65 3.79
C LEU A 78 4.94 8.44 4.00
N VAL A 79 4.52 8.05 5.21
CA VAL A 79 3.11 7.91 5.56
C VAL A 79 2.39 9.25 5.43
N SER A 80 2.99 10.32 5.93
CA SER A 80 2.42 11.68 5.82
C SER A 80 2.41 12.16 4.37
N VAL A 81 3.52 12.00 3.66
CA VAL A 81 3.66 12.41 2.25
C VAL A 81 2.59 11.75 1.37
N PHE A 82 2.46 10.42 1.44
CA PHE A 82 1.50 9.65 0.64
C PHE A 82 0.09 9.61 1.24
N GLY A 83 -0.07 10.09 2.47
CA GLY A 83 -1.36 10.22 3.16
C GLY A 83 -2.08 11.53 2.91
N GLY A 84 -1.50 12.46 2.12
CA GLY A 84 -2.14 13.70 1.70
C GLY A 84 -1.42 14.99 2.09
N ALA A 85 -0.31 14.96 2.81
CA ALA A 85 0.48 16.18 3.10
C ALA A 85 1.12 16.76 1.83
N VAL A 86 1.41 15.92 0.84
CA VAL A 86 1.91 16.30 -0.48
C VAL A 86 0.94 15.79 -1.55
N ASN A 87 0.70 16.58 -2.59
CA ASN A 87 -0.20 16.22 -3.68
C ASN A 87 0.55 15.88 -4.96
N GLY A 88 -0.05 15.00 -5.76
CA GLY A 88 0.40 14.69 -7.11
C GLY A 88 1.79 14.01 -7.18
N PRO A 89 2.49 14.18 -8.33
CA PRO A 89 3.78 13.54 -8.58
C PRO A 89 4.90 13.94 -7.60
N ALA A 90 4.79 15.11 -6.96
CA ALA A 90 5.75 15.58 -5.96
C ALA A 90 5.90 14.60 -4.76
N ARG A 91 4.93 13.72 -4.52
CA ARG A 91 5.05 12.64 -3.53
C ARG A 91 6.28 11.76 -3.79
N PHE A 92 6.62 11.52 -5.04
CA PHE A 92 7.71 10.65 -5.48
C PHE A 92 9.10 11.30 -5.41
N GLU A 93 9.18 12.58 -5.04
CA GLU A 93 10.45 13.23 -4.67
C GLU A 93 10.95 12.76 -3.30
N SER A 94 10.08 12.19 -2.47
CA SER A 94 10.41 11.60 -1.18
C SER A 94 10.56 10.08 -1.32
N GLY A 95 11.67 9.54 -0.86
CA GLY A 95 12.00 8.11 -0.99
C GLY A 95 12.84 7.79 -2.22
N ASP A 96 13.37 6.57 -2.25
CA ASP A 96 14.19 6.07 -3.35
C ASP A 96 13.31 5.26 -4.32
N TRP A 97 12.64 5.97 -5.22
CA TRP A 97 11.74 5.39 -6.21
C TRP A 97 12.49 4.99 -7.48
N GLN A 98 12.19 3.81 -7.94
CA GLN A 98 12.64 3.27 -9.23
C GLN A 98 11.44 2.75 -10.02
N GLN A 99 11.67 2.28 -11.24
CA GLN A 99 10.63 1.70 -12.08
C GLN A 99 11.03 0.29 -12.53
N ASP A 100 10.05 -0.61 -12.52
CA ASP A 100 10.14 -1.92 -13.13
C ASP A 100 8.98 -2.06 -14.14
N GLN A 101 9.32 -2.17 -15.42
CA GLN A 101 8.35 -2.22 -16.54
C GLN A 101 7.33 -1.07 -16.51
N GLY A 102 7.78 0.12 -16.11
CA GLY A 102 6.94 1.31 -15.99
C GLY A 102 6.06 1.36 -14.74
N VAL A 103 6.26 0.46 -13.75
CA VAL A 103 5.58 0.51 -12.45
C VAL A 103 6.53 1.07 -11.42
N PRO A 104 6.20 2.21 -10.76
CA PRO A 104 7.03 2.76 -9.69
C PRO A 104 7.08 1.81 -8.50
N PHE A 105 8.26 1.65 -7.91
CA PHE A 105 8.44 0.92 -6.66
C PHE A 105 9.48 1.58 -5.77
N LEU A 106 9.33 1.44 -4.46
CA LEU A 106 10.25 1.97 -3.46
C LEU A 106 11.38 0.96 -3.24
N ARG A 107 12.58 1.26 -3.76
CA ARG A 107 13.75 0.35 -3.70
C ARG A 107 14.11 -0.06 -2.27
N THR A 108 13.89 0.84 -1.31
CA THR A 108 14.22 0.63 0.10
C THR A 108 13.08 0.07 0.94
N ALA A 109 11.96 -0.34 0.34
CA ALA A 109 10.90 -1.07 1.05
C ALA A 109 11.42 -2.40 1.60
N GLN A 110 10.84 -2.89 2.70
CA GLN A 110 11.20 -4.21 3.20
C GLN A 110 10.67 -5.35 2.31
N ALA A 111 9.59 -5.10 1.60
CA ALA A 111 9.10 -5.97 0.53
C ALA A 111 8.30 -5.15 -0.48
N THR A 112 8.38 -5.56 -1.74
CA THR A 112 7.54 -5.02 -2.81
C THR A 112 6.85 -6.17 -3.53
N LEU A 113 5.55 -6.03 -3.76
CA LEU A 113 4.74 -6.92 -4.57
C LEU A 113 4.36 -6.19 -5.85
N PHE A 114 4.72 -6.75 -7.01
CA PHE A 114 4.31 -6.25 -8.32
C PHE A 114 3.08 -7.02 -8.78
N CYS A 115 1.99 -6.31 -9.02
CA CYS A 115 0.68 -6.88 -9.21
C CYS A 115 0.02 -6.43 -10.51
N SER A 116 -0.80 -7.31 -11.07
CA SER A 116 -1.82 -6.97 -12.07
C SER A 116 -3.22 -7.05 -11.45
N VAL A 117 -4.11 -6.17 -11.89
CA VAL A 117 -5.52 -6.18 -11.46
C VAL A 117 -6.20 -7.42 -12.05
N ALA A 118 -6.63 -8.34 -11.18
CA ALA A 118 -7.34 -9.57 -11.58
C ALA A 118 -8.85 -9.43 -11.45
N GLN A 119 -9.32 -8.87 -10.34
CA GLN A 119 -10.74 -8.65 -10.05
C GLN A 119 -10.92 -7.37 -9.26
N ARG A 120 -12.14 -6.85 -9.29
CA ARG A 120 -12.53 -5.70 -8.47
C ARG A 120 -13.97 -5.80 -8.02
N MET A 121 -14.28 -5.20 -6.89
CA MET A 121 -15.62 -5.12 -6.34
C MET A 121 -15.84 -3.81 -5.60
N THR A 122 -16.88 -3.09 -5.96
CA THR A 122 -17.28 -1.87 -5.26
C THR A 122 -17.90 -2.20 -3.89
N CYS A 123 -17.43 -1.52 -2.85
CA CYS A 123 -18.02 -1.58 -1.51
C CYS A 123 -18.14 -0.16 -0.93
N GLY A 124 -19.32 0.43 -0.97
CA GLY A 124 -19.55 1.81 -0.51
C GLY A 124 -18.68 2.82 -1.27
N THR A 125 -17.82 3.53 -0.55
CA THR A 125 -16.90 4.54 -1.10
C THR A 125 -15.56 3.97 -1.58
N HIS A 126 -15.38 2.67 -1.49
CA HIS A 126 -14.12 1.99 -1.80
C HIS A 126 -14.30 0.94 -2.89
N GLU A 127 -13.21 0.67 -3.56
CA GLU A 127 -13.02 -0.49 -4.43
C GLU A 127 -12.12 -1.49 -3.73
N ILE A 128 -12.55 -2.75 -3.68
CA ILE A 128 -11.70 -3.89 -3.31
C ILE A 128 -11.08 -4.39 -4.60
N ILE A 129 -9.77 -4.36 -4.68
CA ILE A 129 -9.00 -4.81 -5.85
C ILE A 129 -8.26 -6.07 -5.48
N ILE A 130 -8.45 -7.13 -6.25
CA ILE A 130 -7.65 -8.34 -6.18
C ILE A 130 -6.49 -8.19 -7.15
N GLY A 131 -5.28 -8.19 -6.61
CA GLY A 131 -4.05 -8.15 -7.37
C GLY A 131 -3.42 -9.53 -7.47
N LEU A 132 -3.18 -10.00 -8.71
CA LEU A 132 -2.34 -11.16 -8.96
C LEU A 132 -0.88 -10.74 -8.82
N VAL A 133 -0.14 -11.38 -7.93
CA VAL A 133 1.28 -11.08 -7.69
C VAL A 133 2.13 -11.77 -8.75
N GLU A 134 2.78 -10.96 -9.60
CA GLU A 134 3.62 -11.45 -10.70
C GLU A 134 5.09 -11.54 -10.31
N LYS A 135 5.53 -10.69 -9.38
CA LYS A 135 6.93 -10.59 -8.94
C LYS A 135 7.00 -10.03 -7.53
N THR A 136 8.03 -10.41 -6.80
CA THR A 136 8.34 -9.84 -5.48
C THR A 136 9.80 -9.43 -5.38
N ALA A 137 10.07 -8.43 -4.54
CA ALA A 137 11.40 -8.10 -4.03
C ALA A 137 11.31 -8.04 -2.51
N VAL A 138 12.28 -8.63 -1.81
CA VAL A 138 12.25 -8.76 -0.33
C VAL A 138 13.61 -8.39 0.23
N ALA A 139 13.64 -7.53 1.25
CA ALA A 139 14.85 -7.21 2.00
C ALA A 139 15.17 -8.35 2.99
N GLU A 140 16.45 -8.49 3.35
CA GLU A 140 16.88 -9.52 4.31
C GLU A 140 16.42 -9.22 5.74
N VAL A 141 16.34 -7.93 6.11
CA VAL A 141 15.97 -7.50 7.46
C VAL A 141 14.47 -7.29 7.56
N ILE A 142 13.86 -7.92 8.56
CA ILE A 142 12.44 -7.74 8.89
C ILE A 142 12.31 -6.57 9.87
N SER A 143 11.76 -5.47 9.41
CA SER A 143 11.58 -4.24 10.21
C SER A 143 10.30 -3.50 9.77
N PRO A 144 9.10 -4.09 9.94
CA PRO A 144 7.87 -3.51 9.43
C PRO A 144 7.51 -2.21 10.16
N LEU A 145 7.19 -1.17 9.39
CA LEU A 145 6.50 -0.01 9.92
C LEU A 145 5.04 -0.37 10.14
N LEU A 146 4.63 -0.37 11.40
CA LEU A 146 3.25 -0.68 11.78
C LEU A 146 2.47 0.61 12.01
N TRP A 147 1.15 0.52 11.83
CA TRP A 147 0.19 1.54 12.20
C TRP A 147 -0.72 0.99 13.29
N GLN A 148 -0.59 1.54 14.50
CA GLN A 148 -1.31 1.10 15.68
C GLN A 148 -1.98 2.31 16.34
N ASP A 149 -3.27 2.24 16.57
CA ASP A 149 -4.06 3.29 17.22
C ASP A 149 -3.85 4.69 16.61
N GLY A 150 -3.70 4.76 15.28
CA GLY A 150 -3.50 5.99 14.53
C GLY A 150 -2.07 6.55 14.58
N LYS A 151 -1.08 5.76 14.98
CA LYS A 151 0.33 6.17 15.14
C LYS A 151 1.30 5.14 14.54
N PRO A 152 2.49 5.59 14.08
CA PRO A 152 3.56 4.68 13.74
C PRO A 152 3.98 3.83 14.93
N ALA A 153 4.26 2.56 14.68
CA ALA A 153 4.74 1.60 15.67
C ALA A 153 5.75 0.63 15.03
N ALA A 154 6.49 -0.08 15.86
CA ALA A 154 7.39 -1.15 15.46
C ALA A 154 6.95 -2.47 16.09
N SER A 155 7.34 -3.58 15.47
CA SER A 155 7.13 -4.91 16.03
C SER A 155 8.26 -5.31 16.97
N THR A 156 7.92 -6.09 17.98
CA THR A 156 8.89 -6.78 18.83
C THR A 156 8.53 -8.26 18.85
N PRO A 157 9.43 -9.15 18.40
CA PRO A 157 9.18 -10.59 18.49
C PRO A 157 8.96 -11.00 19.95
N LEU A 158 7.97 -11.84 20.18
CA LEU A 158 7.82 -12.49 21.48
C LEU A 158 8.90 -13.56 21.64
N LEU A 159 9.53 -13.59 22.80
CA LEU A 159 10.44 -14.69 23.13
C LEU A 159 9.61 -15.97 23.21
N ALA A 160 10.06 -16.99 22.47
CA ALA A 160 9.47 -18.33 22.50
C ALA A 160 9.93 -19.09 23.76
#